data_e8b30eaff1a34edf35a1c60dd677f9ce
#
_entry.id   e8b30eaff1a34edf35a1c60dd677f9ce
#
_cell.length_a   1.000
_cell.length_b   1.000
_cell.length_c   1.000
_cell.angle_alpha   90.00
_cell.angle_beta   90.00
_cell.angle_gamma   90.00
#
_symmetry.space_group_name_H-M   'P 1'
#
loop_
_entity.id
_entity.type
_entity.pdbx_description
1 polymer ?
#
loop_
_entity_poly.entity_id
_entity_poly.type
_entity_poly.pdbx_seq_one_letter_code
_entity_poly.pdbx_strand_id
1 'polypeptide(L)'
;MKKYLSMLLVGVTALVAVSAAQAGAIDDAVKRGTLKVGMDPTYMPFEMTNKRGEIIGFEVDILKAMTKAMGVKLELVSTGYDGIIPALLTDKFDM
;
A
#
# COMPACT_ATOMS: atom_id res chain seq x y z
N MET A 1 -9.32 -43.13 14.57
CA MET A 1 -8.94 -41.90 15.28
C MET A 1 -7.70 -41.24 14.69
N LYS A 2 -6.61 -41.95 14.44
CA LYS A 2 -5.38 -41.33 13.89
C LYS A 2 -5.55 -40.74 12.49
N LYS A 3 -6.42 -41.28 11.62
CA LYS A 3 -6.69 -40.75 10.27
C LYS A 3 -7.39 -39.38 10.29
N TYR A 4 -8.31 -39.17 11.23
CA TYR A 4 -9.06 -37.94 11.34
C TYR A 4 -8.24 -36.79 11.96
N LEU A 5 -7.32 -37.14 12.87
CA LEU A 5 -6.40 -36.17 13.47
C LEU A 5 -5.44 -35.58 12.43
N SER A 6 -4.93 -36.42 11.52
CA SER A 6 -4.06 -36.00 10.41
C SER A 6 -4.80 -35.07 9.42
N MET A 7 -6.08 -35.37 9.10
CA MET A 7 -6.91 -34.51 8.25
C MET A 7 -7.20 -33.15 8.90
N LEU A 8 -7.43 -33.13 10.21
CA LEU A 8 -7.67 -31.88 10.95
C LEU A 8 -6.41 -31.00 10.96
N LEU A 9 -5.24 -31.59 11.13
CA LEU A 9 -3.96 -30.90 11.13
C LEU A 9 -3.64 -30.27 9.76
N VAL A 10 -3.91 -30.99 8.67
CA VAL A 10 -3.75 -30.48 7.31
C VAL A 10 -4.70 -29.34 7.00
N GLY A 11 -5.95 -29.43 7.48
CA GLY A 11 -6.94 -28.36 7.33
C GLY A 11 -6.55 -27.08 8.05
N VAL A 12 -6.02 -27.17 9.27
CA VAL A 12 -5.58 -26.02 10.06
C VAL A 12 -4.35 -25.36 9.45
N THR A 13 -3.39 -26.14 8.97
CA THR A 13 -2.20 -25.59 8.29
C THR A 13 -2.55 -24.89 6.98
N ALA A 14 -3.50 -25.42 6.21
CA ALA A 14 -3.96 -24.77 4.98
C ALA A 14 -4.65 -23.43 5.25
N LEU A 15 -5.45 -23.32 6.32
CA LEU A 15 -6.12 -22.07 6.72
C LEU A 15 -5.12 -21.00 7.13
N VAL A 16 -4.08 -21.36 7.88
CA VAL A 16 -3.02 -20.43 8.31
C VAL A 16 -2.20 -19.95 7.11
N ALA A 17 -1.93 -20.83 6.14
CA ALA A 17 -1.20 -20.48 4.92
C ALA A 17 -1.99 -19.47 4.06
N VAL A 18 -3.32 -19.61 3.97
CA VAL A 18 -4.19 -18.67 3.23
C VAL A 18 -4.20 -17.31 3.90
N SER A 19 -4.23 -17.24 5.24
CA SER A 19 -4.15 -15.98 5.98
C SER A 19 -2.80 -15.27 5.78
N ALA A 20 -1.70 -16.02 5.75
CA ALA A 20 -0.35 -15.47 5.49
C ALA A 20 -0.19 -14.98 4.05
N ALA A 21 -0.87 -15.61 3.06
CA ALA A 21 -0.82 -15.21 1.65
C ALA A 21 -1.59 -13.90 1.37
N GLN A 22 -2.44 -13.43 2.30
CA GLN A 22 -3.17 -12.16 2.20
C GLN A 22 -2.44 -11.00 2.88
N ALA A 23 -1.29 -11.23 3.51
CA ALA A 23 -0.41 -10.18 3.99
C ALA A 23 0.09 -9.37 2.79
N GLY A 24 -0.35 -8.11 2.65
CA GLY A 24 -0.29 -7.36 1.43
C GLY A 24 0.73 -6.24 1.39
N ALA A 25 0.46 -5.26 0.55
CA ALA A 25 1.31 -4.11 0.24
C ALA A 25 1.72 -3.29 1.47
N ILE A 26 0.87 -3.20 2.50
CA ILE A 26 1.17 -2.45 3.73
C ILE A 26 2.29 -3.12 4.53
N ASP A 27 2.25 -4.45 4.69
CA ASP A 27 3.33 -5.17 5.37
C ASP A 27 4.67 -5.01 4.65
N ASP A 28 4.66 -5.06 3.32
CA ASP A 28 5.84 -4.86 2.49
C ASP A 28 6.37 -3.43 2.63
N ALA A 29 5.49 -2.43 2.67
CA ALA A 29 5.84 -1.03 2.88
C ALA A 29 6.49 -0.81 4.25
N VAL A 30 5.94 -1.40 5.31
CA VAL A 30 6.49 -1.32 6.67
C VAL A 30 7.88 -1.97 6.74
N LYS A 31 8.06 -3.14 6.15
CA LYS A 31 9.37 -3.83 6.08
C LYS A 31 10.40 -3.02 5.29
N ARG A 32 9.99 -2.40 4.19
CA ARG A 32 10.85 -1.55 3.38
C ARG A 32 11.15 -0.20 4.06
N GLY A 33 10.28 0.26 4.95
CA GLY A 33 10.36 1.56 5.62
C GLY A 33 9.86 2.74 4.77
N THR A 34 9.13 2.48 3.70
CA THR A 34 8.61 3.50 2.78
C THR A 34 7.26 3.09 2.22
N LEU A 35 6.28 3.97 2.30
CA LEU A 35 4.99 3.84 1.62
C LEU A 35 5.01 4.66 0.33
N LYS A 36 4.86 3.99 -0.80
CA LYS A 36 4.77 4.63 -2.12
C LYS A 36 3.31 4.83 -2.49
N VAL A 37 2.93 6.07 -2.77
CA VAL A 37 1.55 6.44 -3.13
C VAL A 37 1.54 7.10 -4.49
N GLY A 38 0.80 6.52 -5.43
CA GLY A 38 0.56 7.10 -6.75
C GLY A 38 -0.62 8.07 -6.71
N MET A 39 -0.46 9.23 -7.33
CA MET A 39 -1.52 10.22 -7.43
C MET A 39 -1.33 11.11 -8.66
N ASP A 40 -2.43 11.68 -9.13
CA ASP A 40 -2.42 12.72 -10.16
C ASP A 40 -2.47 14.10 -9.48
N PRO A 41 -1.35 14.85 -9.44
CA PRO A 41 -1.29 16.11 -8.70
C PRO A 41 -1.93 17.30 -9.42
N THR A 42 -3.02 17.06 -10.13
CA THR A 42 -3.82 18.08 -10.84
C THR A 42 -5.20 18.30 -10.21
N TYR A 43 -5.47 17.69 -9.06
CA TYR A 43 -6.79 17.68 -8.44
C TYR A 43 -6.87 18.64 -7.24
N MET A 44 -6.85 19.94 -7.52
CA MET A 44 -6.92 21.00 -6.49
C MET A 44 -8.25 20.99 -5.74
N PRO A 45 -8.28 21.24 -4.41
CA PRO A 45 -7.15 21.49 -3.50
C PRO A 45 -6.61 20.23 -2.82
N PHE A 46 -7.01 19.04 -3.28
CA PHE A 46 -6.67 17.76 -2.66
C PHE A 46 -5.24 17.36 -2.91
N GLU A 47 -4.80 17.52 -4.15
CA GLU A 47 -3.44 17.23 -4.61
C GLU A 47 -3.07 18.17 -5.75
N MET A 48 -1.90 18.79 -5.63
CA MET A 48 -1.40 19.75 -6.59
C MET A 48 0.11 19.89 -6.49
N THR A 49 0.71 20.50 -7.48
CA THR A 49 2.14 20.80 -7.50
C THR A 49 2.35 22.28 -7.20
N ASN A 50 3.23 22.59 -6.26
CA ASN A 50 3.59 23.97 -5.95
C ASN A 50 4.67 24.51 -6.92
N LYS A 51 5.09 25.78 -6.74
CA LYS A 51 6.09 26.43 -7.58
C LYS A 51 7.48 25.76 -7.54
N ARG A 52 7.76 24.98 -6.48
CA ARG A 52 9.01 24.23 -6.33
C ARG A 52 8.95 22.80 -6.89
N GLY A 53 7.82 22.42 -7.49
CA GLY A 53 7.61 21.07 -8.01
C GLY A 53 7.23 20.04 -6.96
N GLU A 54 6.97 20.46 -5.72
CA GLU A 54 6.53 19.57 -4.65
C GLU A 54 5.03 19.28 -4.76
N ILE A 55 4.65 18.03 -4.52
CA ILE A 55 3.24 17.64 -4.43
C ILE A 55 2.72 17.99 -3.04
N ILE A 56 1.68 18.80 -3.00
CA ILE A 56 1.03 19.29 -1.77
C ILE A 56 -0.48 19.15 -1.88
N GLY A 57 -1.19 19.34 -0.77
CA GLY A 57 -2.64 19.36 -0.72
C GLY A 57 -3.22 18.59 0.45
N PHE A 58 -4.54 18.58 0.55
CA PHE A 58 -5.27 17.97 1.66
C PHE A 58 -4.98 16.46 1.78
N GLU A 59 -5.02 15.72 0.68
CA GLU A 59 -4.72 14.29 0.69
C GLU A 59 -3.27 13.99 1.05
N VAL A 60 -2.35 14.84 0.62
CA VAL A 60 -0.94 14.73 0.98
C VAL A 60 -0.73 14.90 2.49
N ASP A 61 -1.44 15.84 3.12
CA ASP A 61 -1.38 16.03 4.56
C ASP A 61 -1.92 14.82 5.34
N ILE A 62 -2.99 14.20 4.86
CA ILE A 62 -3.51 12.93 5.41
C ILE A 62 -2.45 11.84 5.29
N LEU A 63 -1.84 11.67 4.13
CA LEU A 63 -0.82 10.65 3.89
C LEU A 63 0.42 10.86 4.77
N LYS A 64 0.82 12.10 5.01
CA LYS A 64 1.90 12.42 5.94
C LYS A 64 1.56 12.01 7.37
N ALA A 65 0.33 12.24 7.82
CA ALA A 65 -0.13 11.81 9.13
C ALA A 65 -0.16 10.27 9.25
N MET A 66 -0.64 9.60 8.22
CA MET A 66 -0.66 8.13 8.15
C MET A 66 0.74 7.53 8.23
N THR A 67 1.66 7.98 7.40
CA THR A 67 3.03 7.45 7.36
C THR A 67 3.80 7.74 8.64
N LYS A 68 3.55 8.89 9.27
CA LYS A 68 4.10 9.20 10.59
C LYS A 68 3.62 8.19 11.65
N ALA A 69 2.32 7.87 11.65
CA ALA A 69 1.74 6.89 12.56
C ALA A 69 2.28 5.46 12.28
N MET A 70 2.54 5.13 11.02
CA MET A 70 3.11 3.85 10.61
C MET A 70 4.62 3.74 10.88
N GLY A 71 5.30 4.85 11.12
CA GLY A 71 6.76 4.89 11.27
C GLY A 71 7.53 4.67 9.98
N VAL A 72 6.96 5.03 8.83
CA VAL A 72 7.57 4.89 7.51
C VAL A 72 7.70 6.25 6.82
N LYS A 73 8.54 6.31 5.77
CA LYS A 73 8.65 7.47 4.90
C LYS A 73 7.52 7.46 3.86
N LEU A 74 7.11 8.64 3.44
CA LEU A 74 6.16 8.83 2.35
C LEU A 74 6.91 9.12 1.05
N GLU A 75 6.63 8.35 0.01
CA GLU A 75 7.09 8.62 -1.36
C GLU A 75 5.87 8.84 -2.25
N LEU A 76 5.74 10.03 -2.81
CA LEU A 76 4.66 10.37 -3.73
C LEU A 76 5.13 10.16 -5.17
N VAL A 77 4.33 9.41 -5.94
CA VAL A 77 4.61 9.10 -7.33
C VAL A 77 3.59 9.82 -8.21
N SER A 78 4.03 10.84 -8.93
CA SER A 78 3.17 11.56 -9.88
C SER A 78 2.80 10.64 -11.04
N THR A 79 1.51 10.44 -11.23
CA THR A 79 0.98 9.53 -12.25
C THR A 79 -0.28 10.13 -12.85
N GLY A 80 -0.38 10.19 -14.17
CA GLY A 80 -1.62 10.61 -14.81
C GLY A 80 -2.78 9.69 -14.43
N TYR A 81 -3.97 10.24 -14.30
CA TYR A 81 -5.16 9.54 -13.80
C TYR A 81 -5.40 8.19 -14.50
N ASP A 82 -5.32 8.15 -15.83
CA ASP A 82 -5.52 6.93 -16.61
C ASP A 82 -4.47 5.86 -16.37
N GLY A 83 -3.30 6.25 -15.88
CA GLY A 83 -2.19 5.35 -15.59
C GLY A 83 -2.16 4.79 -14.16
N ILE A 84 -3.03 5.26 -13.26
CA ILE A 84 -2.99 4.90 -11.83
C ILE A 84 -3.26 3.41 -11.63
N ILE A 85 -4.34 2.88 -12.16
CA ILE A 85 -4.68 1.46 -11.98
C ILE A 85 -3.67 0.52 -12.64
N PRO A 86 -3.25 0.72 -13.90
CA PRO A 86 -2.18 -0.09 -14.48
C PRO A 86 -0.88 -0.07 -13.69
N ALA A 87 -0.47 1.10 -13.18
CA ALA A 87 0.73 1.23 -12.38
C ALA A 87 0.61 0.52 -11.01
N LEU A 88 -0.55 0.57 -10.38
CA LEU A 88 -0.83 -0.18 -9.15
C LEU A 88 -0.72 -1.70 -9.39
N LEU A 89 -1.28 -2.19 -10.47
CA LEU A 89 -1.26 -3.60 -10.84
C LEU A 89 0.14 -4.10 -11.18
N THR A 90 1.05 -3.23 -11.55
CA THR A 90 2.45 -3.55 -11.84
C THR A 90 3.42 -3.16 -10.72
N ASP A 91 2.91 -2.95 -9.52
CA ASP A 91 3.68 -2.69 -8.29
C ASP A 91 4.58 -1.45 -8.35
N LYS A 92 4.18 -0.43 -9.09
CA LYS A 92 4.92 0.84 -9.14
C LYS A 92 4.77 1.67 -7.88
N PHE A 93 3.67 1.46 -7.16
CA PHE A 93 3.41 2.02 -5.85
C PHE A 93 2.49 1.10 -5.04
N ASP A 94 2.39 1.35 -3.74
CA ASP A 94 1.65 0.50 -2.80
C ASP A 94 0.16 0.84 -2.75
N MET A 95 -0.17 2.10 -3.01
CA MET A 95 -1.56 2.58 -3.05
C MET A 95 -1.68 3.84 -3.88
#